data_55b27ec10d8b463f4919aa0b18099c81
#
_entry.id   55b27ec10d8b463f4919aa0b18099c81
#
_cell.length_a   1.000
_cell.length_b   1.000
_cell.length_c   1.000
_cell.angle_alpha   90.00
_cell.angle_beta   90.00
_cell.angle_gamma   90.00
#
_symmetry.space_group_name_H-M   'P 1'
#
loop_
_entity.id
_entity.type
_entity.pdbx_description
1 polymer ?
#
loop_
_entity_poly.entity_id
_entity_poly.type
_entity_poly.pdbx_seq_one_letter_code
_entity_poly.pdbx_strand_id
1 'polypeptide(L)'
;TRVVQLMKDRVTITRDQSKRLTYAAIFGGQAKQLAVELNAEAFRKGEGAKALKTEDVQYMLDTFFGVFSRLKAWHLSLSDEVLRTRRLRCPLTGREREWVGYILDPKTKGLKHEIAKQVWSFLPQNIGAWVLAEGIIDLYYNTDHWNKLLTPLVHVHDAVLLECPIDQVDQAEEVALRLFTRELWGMPFPAEMKKGMNWYVASGGKVLQMAV
;
A
#
# COMPACT_ATOMS: atom_id res chain seq x y z
N THR A 1 15.71 -7.94 -6.62
CA THR A 1 15.42 -6.81 -7.55
C THR A 1 16.70 -6.02 -7.85
N ARG A 2 16.77 -5.28 -8.98
CA ARG A 2 17.92 -4.47 -9.38
C ARG A 2 18.33 -3.44 -8.32
N VAL A 3 17.38 -2.84 -7.61
CA VAL A 3 17.65 -1.90 -6.51
C VAL A 3 18.43 -2.57 -5.38
N VAL A 4 17.99 -3.75 -4.95
CA VAL A 4 18.66 -4.51 -3.88
C VAL A 4 20.08 -4.91 -4.31
N GLN A 5 20.28 -5.25 -5.58
CA GLN A 5 21.60 -5.58 -6.10
C GLN A 5 22.57 -4.38 -6.07
N LEU A 6 22.09 -3.19 -6.46
CA LEU A 6 22.89 -1.95 -6.45
C LEU A 6 23.23 -1.47 -5.01
N MET A 7 22.46 -1.89 -4.00
CA MET A 7 22.69 -1.53 -2.60
C MET A 7 23.59 -2.50 -1.85
N LYS A 8 23.76 -3.75 -2.32
CA LYS A 8 24.44 -4.85 -1.60
C LYS A 8 25.85 -4.51 -1.13
N ASP A 9 26.57 -3.69 -1.89
CA ASP A 9 27.98 -3.39 -1.61
C ASP A 9 28.13 -2.37 -0.47
N ARG A 10 27.08 -1.69 -0.07
CA ARG A 10 27.10 -0.64 0.95
C ARG A 10 26.17 -0.89 2.13
N VAL A 11 24.96 -1.37 1.87
CA VAL A 11 23.91 -1.54 2.89
C VAL A 11 23.21 -2.86 2.70
N THR A 12 23.16 -3.67 3.76
CA THR A 12 22.34 -4.88 3.79
C THR A 12 21.04 -4.59 4.50
N ILE A 13 19.92 -4.88 3.84
CA ILE A 13 18.57 -4.70 4.39
C ILE A 13 17.74 -5.97 4.25
N THR A 14 16.82 -6.18 5.17
CA THR A 14 15.87 -7.28 5.13
C THR A 14 14.77 -7.05 4.07
N ARG A 15 14.00 -8.09 3.74
CA ARG A 15 12.84 -7.96 2.83
C ARG A 15 11.83 -6.94 3.36
N ASP A 16 11.56 -6.93 4.66
CA ASP A 16 10.60 -6.01 5.27
C ASP A 16 11.09 -4.57 5.25
N GLN A 17 12.37 -4.35 5.51
CA GLN A 17 13.00 -3.04 5.36
C GLN A 17 12.94 -2.56 3.91
N SER A 18 13.18 -3.44 2.92
CA SER A 18 13.06 -3.11 1.50
C SER A 18 11.63 -2.72 1.12
N LYS A 19 10.61 -3.44 1.64
CA LYS A 19 9.20 -3.11 1.44
C LYS A 19 8.86 -1.72 1.98
N ARG A 20 9.30 -1.40 3.20
CA ARG A 20 9.08 -0.08 3.81
C ARG A 20 9.80 1.04 3.07
N LEU A 21 11.03 0.80 2.62
CA LEU A 21 11.77 1.75 1.78
C LEU A 21 10.99 2.07 0.49
N THR A 22 10.47 1.04 -0.16
CA THR A 22 9.67 1.19 -1.39
C THR A 22 8.43 2.04 -1.14
N TYR A 23 7.67 1.75 -0.07
CA TYR A 23 6.50 2.56 0.29
C TYR A 23 6.89 4.00 0.66
N ALA A 24 7.97 4.19 1.42
CA ALA A 24 8.46 5.52 1.75
C ALA A 24 8.85 6.30 0.49
N ALA A 25 9.52 5.68 -0.47
CA ALA A 25 9.86 6.32 -1.73
C ALA A 25 8.60 6.72 -2.52
N ILE A 26 7.61 5.84 -2.61
CA ILE A 26 6.36 6.11 -3.35
C ILE A 26 5.52 7.21 -2.68
N PHE A 27 5.44 7.20 -1.34
CA PHE A 27 4.56 8.10 -0.58
C PHE A 27 5.29 9.27 0.09
N GLY A 28 6.55 9.55 -0.27
CA GLY A 28 7.28 10.72 0.17
C GLY A 28 7.84 10.64 1.59
N GLY A 29 8.26 9.46 2.04
CA GLY A 29 8.97 9.30 3.31
C GLY A 29 10.33 9.98 3.29
N GLN A 30 10.71 10.59 4.42
CA GLN A 30 12.00 11.24 4.60
C GLN A 30 13.02 10.28 5.22
N ALA A 31 14.28 10.35 4.78
CA ALA A 31 15.35 9.45 5.22
C ALA A 31 15.52 9.42 6.75
N LYS A 32 15.45 10.58 7.41
CA LYS A 32 15.62 10.67 8.88
C LYS A 32 14.54 9.90 9.63
N GLN A 33 13.27 10.10 9.28
CA GLN A 33 12.15 9.41 9.92
C GLN A 33 12.17 7.92 9.60
N LEU A 34 12.42 7.57 8.34
CA LEU A 34 12.48 6.19 7.89
C LEU A 34 13.63 5.41 8.58
N ALA A 35 14.79 6.02 8.81
CA ALA A 35 15.88 5.39 9.57
C ALA A 35 15.46 5.03 11.00
N VAL A 36 14.72 5.91 11.67
CA VAL A 36 14.20 5.65 13.02
C VAL A 36 13.21 4.48 13.00
N GLU A 37 12.28 4.47 12.05
CA GLU A 37 11.25 3.43 11.92
C GLU A 37 11.86 2.05 11.60
N LEU A 38 12.81 1.99 10.66
CA LEU A 38 13.50 0.75 10.27
C LEU A 38 14.31 0.16 11.43
N ASN A 39 15.01 1.00 12.19
CA ASN A 39 15.79 0.57 13.35
C ASN A 39 14.89 0.10 14.49
N ALA A 40 13.80 0.81 14.78
CA ALA A 40 12.84 0.43 15.81
C ALA A 40 12.17 -0.92 15.50
N GLU A 41 11.92 -1.23 14.23
CA GLU A 41 11.38 -2.50 13.83
C GLU A 41 12.40 -3.65 13.95
N ALA A 42 13.63 -3.42 13.48
CA ALA A 42 14.72 -4.39 13.61
C ALA A 42 14.95 -4.76 15.09
N PHE A 43 14.93 -3.76 15.97
CA PHE A 43 15.03 -3.97 17.41
C PHE A 43 13.88 -4.82 17.97
N ARG A 44 12.63 -4.52 17.59
CA ARG A 44 11.43 -5.28 18.05
C ARG A 44 11.45 -6.73 17.59
N LYS A 45 12.03 -7.03 16.43
CA LYS A 45 12.13 -8.38 15.89
C LYS A 45 13.34 -9.15 16.42
N GLY A 46 14.18 -8.55 17.25
CA GLY A 46 15.42 -9.15 17.73
C GLY A 46 16.45 -9.39 16.61
N GLU A 47 16.28 -8.73 15.47
CA GLU A 47 17.23 -8.78 14.37
C GLU A 47 18.47 -7.98 14.80
N GLY A 48 19.58 -8.66 15.09
CA GLY A 48 20.85 -8.04 15.47
C GLY A 48 21.54 -7.26 14.34
N ALA A 49 20.75 -6.65 13.45
CA ALA A 49 21.23 -5.89 12.33
C ALA A 49 21.87 -4.57 12.80
N LYS A 50 22.97 -4.18 12.16
CA LYS A 50 23.60 -2.86 12.38
C LYS A 50 22.57 -1.76 12.13
N ALA A 51 22.44 -0.84 13.08
CA ALA A 51 21.54 0.29 12.96
C ALA A 51 21.86 1.13 11.70
N LEU A 52 20.83 1.39 10.91
CA LEU A 52 20.93 2.23 9.72
C LEU A 52 21.05 3.70 10.11
N LYS A 53 22.01 4.40 9.52
CA LYS A 53 22.14 5.85 9.65
C LYS A 53 21.23 6.56 8.64
N THR A 54 20.94 7.82 8.89
CA THR A 54 20.16 8.67 7.97
C THR A 54 20.78 8.70 6.58
N GLU A 55 22.12 8.76 6.51
CA GLU A 55 22.88 8.80 5.26
C GLU A 55 22.76 7.50 4.46
N ASP A 56 22.67 6.35 5.15
CA ASP A 56 22.45 5.05 4.50
C ASP A 56 21.06 4.99 3.88
N VAL A 57 20.04 5.47 4.61
CA VAL A 57 18.66 5.52 4.13
C VAL A 57 18.50 6.53 3.00
N GLN A 58 19.19 7.69 3.07
CA GLN A 58 19.19 8.65 1.98
C GLN A 58 19.81 8.04 0.70
N TYR A 59 20.95 7.38 0.83
CA TYR A 59 21.57 6.66 -0.28
C TYR A 59 20.64 5.62 -0.89
N MET A 60 19.89 4.87 -0.07
CA MET A 60 18.91 3.90 -0.56
C MET A 60 17.77 4.56 -1.34
N LEU A 61 17.24 5.69 -0.84
CA LEU A 61 16.20 6.46 -1.55
C LEU A 61 16.72 7.03 -2.87
N ASP A 62 17.93 7.60 -2.87
CA ASP A 62 18.55 8.15 -4.08
C ASP A 62 18.79 7.05 -5.13
N THR A 63 19.25 5.86 -4.69
CA THR A 63 19.41 4.69 -5.55
C THR A 63 18.06 4.24 -6.12
N PHE A 64 17.02 4.20 -5.29
CA PHE A 64 15.66 3.86 -5.73
C PHE A 64 15.17 4.82 -6.81
N PHE A 65 15.26 6.13 -6.59
CA PHE A 65 14.85 7.14 -7.57
C PHE A 65 15.78 7.19 -8.80
N GLY A 66 17.02 6.78 -8.69
CA GLY A 66 17.91 6.59 -9.83
C GLY A 66 17.45 5.49 -10.77
N VAL A 67 16.93 4.38 -10.20
CA VAL A 67 16.34 3.27 -10.99
C VAL A 67 14.95 3.63 -11.51
N PHE A 68 14.13 4.27 -10.68
CA PHE A 68 12.75 4.66 -10.99
C PHE A 68 12.61 6.17 -11.21
N SER A 69 13.42 6.71 -12.12
CA SER A 69 13.48 8.16 -12.39
C SER A 69 12.13 8.76 -12.81
N ARG A 70 11.28 7.99 -13.49
CA ARG A 70 9.93 8.38 -13.86
C ARG A 70 9.02 8.64 -12.65
N LEU A 71 9.22 7.94 -11.53
CA LEU A 71 8.45 8.17 -10.31
C LEU A 71 8.71 9.57 -9.75
N LYS A 72 9.97 10.01 -9.72
CA LYS A 72 10.31 11.36 -9.28
C LYS A 72 9.70 12.43 -10.19
N ALA A 73 9.76 12.25 -11.49
CA ALA A 73 9.15 13.16 -12.46
C ALA A 73 7.62 13.22 -12.29
N TRP A 74 6.99 12.07 -12.04
CA TRP A 74 5.56 11.99 -11.75
C TRP A 74 5.18 12.71 -10.45
N HIS A 75 5.94 12.56 -9.36
CA HIS A 75 5.73 13.33 -8.12
C HIS A 75 5.77 14.84 -8.38
N LEU A 76 6.73 15.30 -9.16
CA LEU A 76 6.84 16.73 -9.52
C LEU A 76 5.63 17.19 -10.33
N SER A 77 5.21 16.42 -11.35
CA SER A 77 4.05 16.79 -12.18
C SER A 77 2.75 16.89 -11.37
N LEU A 78 2.52 15.97 -10.41
CA LEU A 78 1.37 16.04 -9.51
C LEU A 78 1.44 17.26 -8.59
N SER A 79 2.64 17.56 -8.08
CA SER A 79 2.85 18.72 -7.22
C SER A 79 2.58 20.03 -7.97
N ASP A 80 3.06 20.16 -9.20
CA ASP A 80 2.83 21.33 -10.07
C ASP A 80 1.35 21.48 -10.43
N GLU A 81 0.65 20.38 -10.68
CA GLU A 81 -0.79 20.40 -10.93
C GLU A 81 -1.56 20.97 -9.73
N VAL A 82 -1.27 20.46 -8.51
CA VAL A 82 -1.92 20.93 -7.28
C VAL A 82 -1.50 22.36 -6.92
N LEU A 83 -0.26 22.77 -7.17
CA LEU A 83 0.16 24.16 -7.00
C LEU A 83 -0.64 25.12 -7.87
N ARG A 84 -0.96 24.73 -9.09
CA ARG A 84 -1.69 25.52 -10.07
C ARG A 84 -3.20 25.49 -9.87
N THR A 85 -3.78 24.29 -9.63
CA THR A 85 -5.23 24.07 -9.67
C THR A 85 -5.87 23.89 -8.29
N ARG A 86 -5.06 23.60 -7.28
CA ARG A 86 -5.50 23.15 -5.93
C ARG A 86 -6.24 21.83 -5.93
N ARG A 87 -6.28 21.12 -7.06
CA ARG A 87 -7.08 19.90 -7.26
C ARG A 87 -6.25 18.83 -7.94
N LEU A 88 -6.67 17.60 -7.70
CA LEU A 88 -6.18 16.44 -8.41
C LEU A 88 -7.33 15.47 -8.64
N ARG A 89 -7.53 15.07 -9.88
CA ARG A 89 -8.57 14.13 -10.28
C ARG A 89 -7.95 12.79 -10.66
N CYS A 90 -8.49 11.70 -10.12
CA CYS A 90 -8.11 10.36 -10.54
C CYS A 90 -8.70 10.07 -11.93
N PRO A 91 -7.87 9.78 -12.95
CA PRO A 91 -8.35 9.56 -14.32
C PRO A 91 -9.19 8.29 -14.45
N LEU A 92 -8.98 7.30 -13.57
CA LEU A 92 -9.70 6.03 -13.60
C LEU A 92 -11.07 6.13 -12.93
N THR A 93 -11.12 6.72 -11.72
CA THR A 93 -12.33 6.71 -10.90
C THR A 93 -13.15 7.99 -11.05
N GLY A 94 -12.59 9.04 -11.65
CA GLY A 94 -13.18 10.37 -11.71
C GLY A 94 -13.22 11.11 -10.36
N ARG A 95 -12.82 10.46 -9.25
CA ARG A 95 -12.77 11.10 -7.93
C ARG A 95 -11.77 12.23 -7.91
N GLU A 96 -12.18 13.34 -7.30
CA GLU A 96 -11.38 14.56 -7.17
C GLU A 96 -11.10 14.86 -5.70
N ARG A 97 -9.91 15.38 -5.43
CA ARG A 97 -9.53 15.93 -4.14
C ARG A 97 -9.07 17.37 -4.32
N GLU A 98 -9.55 18.25 -3.44
CA GLU A 98 -9.16 19.64 -3.36
C GLU A 98 -8.33 19.88 -2.09
N TRP A 99 -7.27 20.70 -2.21
CA TRP A 99 -6.44 21.15 -1.09
C TRP A 99 -6.74 22.62 -0.80
N VAL A 100 -7.54 22.84 0.23
CA VAL A 100 -7.90 24.17 0.70
C VAL A 100 -6.86 24.73 1.69
N GLY A 101 -6.82 26.05 1.85
CA GLY A 101 -5.95 26.74 2.79
C GLY A 101 -4.52 26.96 2.28
N TYR A 102 -3.57 27.09 3.22
CA TYR A 102 -2.18 27.44 2.91
C TYR A 102 -1.33 26.21 2.66
N ILE A 103 -1.11 25.88 1.39
CA ILE A 103 -0.37 24.66 0.95
C ILE A 103 1.11 24.91 0.65
N LEU A 104 1.54 26.18 0.51
CA LEU A 104 2.91 26.52 0.11
C LEU A 104 3.87 26.46 1.29
N ASP A 105 5.07 25.96 1.03
CA ASP A 105 6.22 26.14 1.90
C ASP A 105 6.82 27.55 1.67
N PRO A 106 6.92 28.38 2.72
CA PRO A 106 7.41 29.77 2.56
C PRO A 106 8.83 29.85 2.03
N LYS A 107 9.67 28.85 2.31
CA LYS A 107 11.08 28.82 1.94
C LYS A 107 11.31 28.33 0.52
N THR A 108 10.70 27.21 0.18
CA THR A 108 10.93 26.55 -1.12
C THR A 108 9.98 27.01 -2.22
N LYS A 109 8.88 27.69 -1.86
CA LYS A 109 7.75 28.03 -2.75
C LYS A 109 7.05 26.83 -3.38
N GLY A 110 7.45 25.61 -3.02
CA GLY A 110 6.77 24.37 -3.39
C GLY A 110 5.65 24.01 -2.41
N LEU A 111 5.13 22.80 -2.52
CA LEU A 111 4.18 22.27 -1.53
C LEU A 111 4.87 22.05 -0.18
N LYS A 112 4.15 22.34 0.91
CA LYS A 112 4.55 21.84 2.23
C LYS A 112 4.70 20.32 2.16
N HIS A 113 5.70 19.78 2.84
CA HIS A 113 6.00 18.34 2.79
C HIS A 113 4.78 17.46 3.11
N GLU A 114 3.99 17.82 4.12
CA GLU A 114 2.77 17.10 4.51
C GLU A 114 1.70 17.10 3.40
N ILE A 115 1.61 18.19 2.66
CA ILE A 115 0.70 18.29 1.51
C ILE A 115 1.23 17.46 0.34
N ALA A 116 2.53 17.54 0.05
CA ALA A 116 3.17 16.75 -1.01
C ALA A 116 2.94 15.25 -0.81
N LYS A 117 3.09 14.74 0.42
CA LYS A 117 2.78 13.34 0.76
C LYS A 117 1.34 12.96 0.43
N GLN A 118 0.39 13.83 0.77
CA GLN A 118 -1.03 13.61 0.46
C GLN A 118 -1.29 13.61 -1.05
N VAL A 119 -0.62 14.48 -1.80
CA VAL A 119 -0.73 14.59 -3.26
C VAL A 119 -0.20 13.32 -3.92
N TRP A 120 0.99 12.87 -3.55
CA TRP A 120 1.62 11.68 -4.14
C TRP A 120 0.92 10.38 -3.78
N SER A 121 0.31 10.30 -2.59
CA SER A 121 -0.43 9.12 -2.14
C SER A 121 -1.87 9.04 -2.68
N PHE A 122 -2.45 10.17 -3.13
CA PHE A 122 -3.86 10.23 -3.48
C PHE A 122 -4.25 9.25 -4.61
N LEU A 123 -3.52 9.27 -5.73
CA LEU A 123 -3.87 8.41 -6.87
C LEU A 123 -3.70 6.92 -6.55
N PRO A 124 -2.55 6.45 -6.03
CA PRO A 124 -2.38 5.03 -5.72
C PRO A 124 -3.39 4.51 -4.70
N GLN A 125 -3.65 5.28 -3.63
CA GLN A 125 -4.62 4.89 -2.61
C GLN A 125 -6.05 4.89 -3.15
N ASN A 126 -6.40 5.87 -3.99
CA ASN A 126 -7.71 5.93 -4.60
C ASN A 126 -7.96 4.75 -5.54
N ILE A 127 -6.96 4.39 -6.36
CA ILE A 127 -7.06 3.25 -7.28
C ILE A 127 -7.15 1.94 -6.51
N GLY A 128 -6.35 1.75 -5.47
CA GLY A 128 -6.41 0.56 -4.62
C GLY A 128 -7.79 0.39 -3.96
N ALA A 129 -8.32 1.47 -3.39
CA ALA A 129 -9.66 1.46 -2.80
C ALA A 129 -10.77 1.19 -3.84
N TRP A 130 -10.60 1.70 -5.07
CA TRP A 130 -11.54 1.45 -6.15
C TRP A 130 -11.52 -0.01 -6.60
N VAL A 131 -10.35 -0.62 -6.77
CA VAL A 131 -10.22 -2.05 -7.13
C VAL A 131 -10.98 -2.94 -6.16
N LEU A 132 -10.84 -2.67 -4.85
CA LEU A 132 -11.57 -3.43 -3.84
C LEU A 132 -13.08 -3.15 -3.87
N ALA A 133 -13.48 -1.88 -4.03
CA ALA A 133 -14.90 -1.50 -4.10
C ALA A 133 -15.61 -2.15 -5.29
N GLU A 134 -14.97 -2.22 -6.45
CA GLU A 134 -15.52 -2.93 -7.63
C GLU A 134 -15.74 -4.41 -7.36
N GLY A 135 -14.83 -5.08 -6.63
CA GLY A 135 -15.03 -6.48 -6.22
C GLY A 135 -16.24 -6.66 -5.30
N ILE A 136 -16.46 -5.72 -4.36
CA ILE A 136 -17.63 -5.73 -3.48
C ILE A 136 -18.92 -5.45 -4.27
N ILE A 137 -18.87 -4.52 -5.22
CA ILE A 137 -20.00 -4.18 -6.10
C ILE A 137 -20.37 -5.38 -6.98
N ASP A 138 -19.39 -6.02 -7.60
CA ASP A 138 -19.62 -7.22 -8.43
C ASP A 138 -20.19 -8.36 -7.59
N LEU A 139 -19.72 -8.54 -6.37
CA LEU A 139 -20.30 -9.51 -5.44
C LEU A 139 -21.75 -9.15 -5.11
N TYR A 140 -22.06 -7.88 -4.84
CA TYR A 140 -23.41 -7.42 -4.50
C TYR A 140 -24.41 -7.67 -5.63
N TYR A 141 -24.04 -7.39 -6.88
CA TYR A 141 -24.91 -7.61 -8.03
C TYR A 141 -24.98 -9.08 -8.47
N ASN A 142 -24.13 -9.95 -7.93
CA ASN A 142 -24.19 -11.39 -8.18
C ASN A 142 -25.06 -12.08 -7.12
N THR A 143 -26.36 -12.14 -7.39
CA THR A 143 -27.37 -12.65 -6.45
C THR A 143 -27.18 -14.13 -6.06
N ASP A 144 -26.40 -14.89 -6.83
CA ASP A 144 -26.12 -16.31 -6.51
C ASP A 144 -25.05 -16.45 -5.44
N HIS A 145 -24.20 -15.43 -5.25
CA HIS A 145 -23.09 -15.46 -4.30
C HIS A 145 -23.32 -14.55 -3.09
N TRP A 146 -24.01 -13.40 -3.27
CA TRP A 146 -24.25 -12.44 -2.20
C TRP A 146 -25.13 -13.04 -1.10
N ASN A 147 -24.62 -13.03 0.14
CA ASN A 147 -25.27 -13.58 1.35
C ASN A 147 -25.70 -15.07 1.24
N LYS A 148 -25.29 -15.79 0.21
CA LYS A 148 -25.49 -17.24 0.08
C LYS A 148 -24.16 -17.98 0.22
N LEU A 149 -23.19 -17.57 -0.58
CA LEU A 149 -21.83 -18.14 -0.55
C LEU A 149 -20.83 -17.22 0.14
N LEU A 150 -20.92 -15.90 -0.08
CA LEU A 150 -20.02 -14.89 0.45
C LEU A 150 -20.81 -13.75 1.10
N THR A 151 -20.58 -13.51 2.38
CA THR A 151 -21.17 -12.41 3.15
C THR A 151 -20.08 -11.43 3.55
N PRO A 152 -20.03 -10.20 3.00
CA PRO A 152 -19.09 -9.19 3.44
C PRO A 152 -19.40 -8.73 4.86
N LEU A 153 -18.41 -8.83 5.75
CA LEU A 153 -18.54 -8.43 7.15
C LEU A 153 -17.91 -7.06 7.40
N VAL A 154 -16.68 -6.86 6.92
CA VAL A 154 -15.98 -5.60 7.13
C VAL A 154 -14.94 -5.34 6.02
N HIS A 155 -14.81 -4.08 5.66
CA HIS A 155 -13.77 -3.57 4.78
C HIS A 155 -12.72 -2.85 5.62
N VAL A 156 -11.45 -3.24 5.50
CA VAL A 156 -10.32 -2.66 6.23
C VAL A 156 -9.19 -2.37 5.25
N HIS A 157 -8.96 -1.10 4.93
CA HIS A 157 -7.94 -0.63 3.98
C HIS A 157 -8.06 -1.26 2.60
N ASP A 158 -7.15 -2.19 2.28
CA ASP A 158 -7.02 -2.93 1.02
C ASP A 158 -7.51 -4.39 1.14
N ALA A 159 -8.23 -4.71 2.21
CA ALA A 159 -8.76 -6.03 2.48
C ALA A 159 -10.26 -6.00 2.80
N VAL A 160 -10.94 -7.09 2.48
CA VAL A 160 -12.32 -7.36 2.89
C VAL A 160 -12.37 -8.67 3.65
N LEU A 161 -13.08 -8.67 4.77
CA LEU A 161 -13.42 -9.88 5.50
C LEU A 161 -14.74 -10.40 4.97
N LEU A 162 -14.72 -11.64 4.51
CA LEU A 162 -15.89 -12.36 4.01
C LEU A 162 -16.17 -13.56 4.91
N GLU A 163 -17.43 -13.85 5.13
CA GLU A 163 -17.89 -15.09 5.76
C GLU A 163 -18.46 -16.01 4.68
N CYS A 164 -18.24 -17.33 4.82
CA CYS A 164 -18.80 -18.35 3.95
C CYS A 164 -19.18 -19.60 4.74
N PRO A 165 -20.09 -20.46 4.22
CA PRO A 165 -20.37 -21.76 4.79
C PRO A 165 -19.10 -22.64 4.81
N ILE A 166 -18.88 -23.36 5.90
CA ILE A 166 -17.65 -24.13 6.11
C ILE A 166 -17.47 -25.27 5.10
N ASP A 167 -18.56 -25.81 4.59
CA ASP A 167 -18.61 -26.86 3.56
C ASP A 167 -18.40 -26.34 2.14
N GLN A 168 -18.36 -24.99 1.94
CA GLN A 168 -18.25 -24.35 0.65
C GLN A 168 -17.01 -23.44 0.54
N VAL A 169 -16.04 -23.60 1.44
CA VAL A 169 -14.85 -22.71 1.52
C VAL A 169 -14.06 -22.67 0.21
N ASP A 170 -13.88 -23.80 -0.49
CA ASP A 170 -13.10 -23.85 -1.73
C ASP A 170 -13.84 -23.15 -2.88
N GLN A 171 -15.17 -23.31 -2.96
CA GLN A 171 -15.99 -22.57 -3.92
C GLN A 171 -16.00 -21.07 -3.62
N ALA A 172 -16.08 -20.70 -2.34
CA ALA A 172 -16.01 -19.32 -1.89
C ALA A 172 -14.68 -18.66 -2.24
N GLU A 173 -13.57 -19.39 -2.10
CA GLU A 173 -12.22 -18.92 -2.49
C GLU A 173 -12.14 -18.65 -3.99
N GLU A 174 -12.57 -19.59 -4.83
CA GLU A 174 -12.56 -19.43 -6.29
C GLU A 174 -13.37 -18.21 -6.73
N VAL A 175 -14.58 -18.07 -6.20
CA VAL A 175 -15.45 -16.92 -6.51
C VAL A 175 -14.84 -15.62 -6.03
N ALA A 176 -14.32 -15.56 -4.80
CA ALA A 176 -13.69 -14.37 -4.25
C ALA A 176 -12.45 -13.96 -5.06
N LEU A 177 -11.54 -14.89 -5.37
CA LEU A 177 -10.37 -14.60 -6.18
C LEU A 177 -10.75 -14.06 -7.57
N ARG A 178 -11.76 -14.63 -8.20
CA ARG A 178 -12.27 -14.15 -9.50
C ARG A 178 -12.86 -12.75 -9.41
N LEU A 179 -13.65 -12.44 -8.37
CA LEU A 179 -14.32 -11.15 -8.21
C LEU A 179 -13.37 -10.02 -7.78
N PHE A 180 -12.33 -10.32 -7.02
CA PHE A 180 -11.41 -9.29 -6.49
C PHE A 180 -10.10 -9.16 -7.27
N THR A 181 -9.76 -10.09 -8.17
CA THR A 181 -8.64 -9.94 -9.09
C THR A 181 -9.03 -9.02 -10.25
N ARG A 182 -8.19 -8.05 -10.57
CA ARG A 182 -8.40 -7.08 -11.64
C ARG A 182 -7.17 -6.97 -12.53
N GLU A 183 -7.40 -6.51 -13.75
CA GLU A 183 -6.34 -6.06 -14.66
C GLU A 183 -6.59 -4.59 -15.00
N LEU A 184 -5.58 -3.76 -14.79
CA LEU A 184 -5.63 -2.32 -15.10
C LEU A 184 -4.43 -1.95 -15.95
N TRP A 185 -4.67 -1.39 -17.12
CA TRP A 185 -3.61 -0.96 -18.06
C TRP A 185 -2.58 -2.06 -18.40
N GLY A 186 -3.06 -3.29 -18.55
CA GLY A 186 -2.21 -4.47 -18.81
C GLY A 186 -1.40 -4.95 -17.60
N MET A 187 -1.67 -4.43 -16.41
CA MET A 187 -1.05 -4.88 -15.15
C MET A 187 -2.05 -5.68 -14.33
N PRO A 188 -1.69 -6.90 -13.89
CA PRO A 188 -2.52 -7.69 -12.99
C PRO A 188 -2.48 -7.13 -11.57
N PHE A 189 -3.65 -7.05 -10.94
CA PHE A 189 -3.87 -6.79 -9.52
C PHE A 189 -4.48 -8.05 -8.91
N PRO A 190 -3.67 -9.05 -8.57
CA PRO A 190 -4.16 -10.30 -8.03
C PRO A 190 -4.67 -10.11 -6.61
N ALA A 191 -5.80 -10.73 -6.29
CA ALA A 191 -6.24 -10.88 -4.92
C ALA A 191 -5.48 -12.03 -4.25
N GLU A 192 -5.17 -11.86 -2.97
CA GLU A 192 -4.67 -12.95 -2.11
C GLU A 192 -5.76 -13.29 -1.08
N MET A 193 -6.00 -14.59 -0.87
CA MET A 193 -6.95 -15.05 0.12
C MET A 193 -6.25 -15.74 1.29
N LYS A 194 -6.78 -15.51 2.49
CA LYS A 194 -6.39 -16.21 3.70
C LYS A 194 -7.65 -16.78 4.35
N LYS A 195 -7.55 -18.01 4.84
CA LYS A 195 -8.68 -18.76 5.42
C LYS A 195 -8.47 -19.01 6.91
N GLY A 196 -9.54 -19.00 7.69
CA GLY A 196 -9.51 -19.31 9.11
C GLY A 196 -10.91 -19.26 9.72
N MET A 197 -11.09 -19.92 10.85
CA MET A 197 -12.36 -19.96 11.58
C MET A 197 -12.78 -18.60 12.19
N ASN A 198 -11.85 -17.65 12.20
CA ASN A 198 -12.08 -16.27 12.61
C ASN A 198 -10.99 -15.37 12.02
N TRP A 199 -11.17 -14.05 12.13
CA TRP A 199 -10.22 -13.08 11.57
C TRP A 199 -8.80 -13.25 12.10
N TYR A 200 -8.63 -13.52 13.40
CA TYR A 200 -7.29 -13.69 13.99
C TYR A 200 -6.53 -14.83 13.34
N VAL A 201 -7.16 -15.97 13.13
CA VAL A 201 -6.56 -17.14 12.46
C VAL A 201 -6.31 -16.85 10.98
N ALA A 202 -7.26 -16.27 10.27
CA ALA A 202 -7.13 -15.90 8.86
C ALA A 202 -6.00 -14.89 8.64
N SER A 203 -5.75 -13.98 9.58
CA SER A 203 -4.63 -13.02 9.51
C SER A 203 -3.25 -13.59 9.86
N GLY A 204 -3.16 -14.89 10.16
CA GLY A 204 -1.92 -15.58 10.52
C GLY A 204 -1.67 -15.72 12.01
N GLY A 205 -2.66 -15.41 12.84
CA GLY A 205 -2.65 -15.68 14.29
C GLY A 205 -2.67 -17.17 14.58
N LYS A 206 -1.96 -17.60 15.63
CA LYS A 206 -2.01 -18.98 16.12
C LYS A 206 -3.09 -19.09 17.18
N VAL A 207 -4.00 -20.06 17.04
CA VAL A 207 -4.91 -20.40 18.13
C VAL A 207 -4.07 -21.05 19.24
N LEU A 208 -4.03 -20.39 20.41
CA LEU A 208 -3.57 -21.05 21.61
C LEU A 208 -4.62 -22.11 21.94
N GLN A 209 -4.34 -23.39 21.70
CA GLN A 209 -5.10 -24.47 22.28
C GLN A 209 -4.90 -24.39 23.81
N MET A 210 -5.89 -23.84 24.50
CA MET A 210 -5.97 -24.10 25.94
C MET A 210 -6.27 -25.59 26.07
N ALA A 211 -5.29 -26.34 26.55
CA ALA A 211 -5.53 -27.70 27.02
C ALA A 211 -6.58 -27.64 28.13
N VAL A 212 -7.72 -28.27 27.90
CA VAL A 212 -8.76 -28.55 28.90
C VAL A 212 -8.29 -29.75 29.71
#